data_92505bcd59ebd73d6cca012f24c8caca
#
_entry.id   92505bcd59ebd73d6cca012f24c8caca
#
_cell.length_a   1.000
_cell.length_b   1.000
_cell.length_c   1.000
_cell.angle_alpha   90.00
_cell.angle_beta   90.00
_cell.angle_gamma   90.00
#
_symmetry.space_group_name_H-M   'P 1'
#
loop_
_entity.id
_entity.type
_entity.pdbx_description
1 polymer ?
#
loop_
_entity_poly.entity_id
_entity_poly.type
_entity_poly.pdbx_seq_one_letter_code
_entity_poly.pdbx_strand_id
1 'polypeptide(L)'
;MNYQVTGNEYISLPTIRESDGVVEGVTFLYMQVKGLLELRGKAGLIRPYMEAEGQRLPLHPKWTREHCWIPGFTSEERTFRFSCVYLTPIGERGFMVRLVLENTGDAPQQVRFGVEGEWSQTLHEINETTELNAGREAYESGWNHMFIFSQKPGLPLFAFAPCVADPQQFAQIDQHAEWTRDGFAYDIYRVLTLQPGKKAVLDIPWGVGYDGVAAATSAKELLRQGFDAVYERTVRWLAAREKRLADSRLSKILNTNLFFAFFYASGRTIDTEELCLMTSRSPRYYVSAAYWDRDSLLWAFPAILTVDAAYAREILAYVFTRQARNFGVHSRYIDGTMLEPGFELDELCAPVIALNRYVEQTGNLAFAKQGFVQAGLQSVLSRLEAKRHPVIPLYETFLQPTDDMHNYVYLTYDNALVCCAMRALATLLERPELEQAAQRTRQAVYAHCVKEQDGRPFFAWSVDLNGHYDIYDEPPGSLQLLPFYGFCGEDDPIWKNTVAMIRDKSYPLSFAGHAIAEIGCKHAPHPWILSICNSLLSGHAESALRHLRRTAMDNGVACESVNEDTGECETGEAFATCAGFLSYALYCALAR
;
A
#
# COMPACT_ATOMS: atom_id res chain seq x y z
N MET A 1 4.84 -13.89 -12.38
CA MET A 1 5.40 -14.68 -11.23
C MET A 1 4.64 -14.27 -9.99
N ASN A 2 4.16 -15.20 -9.17
CA ASN A 2 3.35 -14.87 -8.01
C ASN A 2 4.23 -14.67 -6.77
N TYR A 3 3.90 -13.64 -5.99
CA TYR A 3 4.60 -13.30 -4.76
C TYR A 3 3.65 -13.30 -3.56
N GLN A 4 4.18 -13.73 -2.41
CA GLN A 4 3.62 -13.42 -1.12
C GLN A 4 4.23 -12.13 -0.59
N VAL A 5 3.47 -11.41 0.22
CA VAL A 5 3.91 -10.13 0.81
C VAL A 5 3.65 -10.12 2.32
N THR A 6 4.51 -9.43 3.05
CA THR A 6 4.30 -9.09 4.47
C THR A 6 5.12 -7.85 4.81
N GLY A 7 4.84 -7.21 5.93
CA GLY A 7 5.55 -6.03 6.39
C GLY A 7 5.02 -5.55 7.73
N ASN A 8 5.77 -4.64 8.34
CA ASN A 8 5.35 -3.85 9.48
C ASN A 8 5.64 -2.37 9.22
N GLU A 9 5.54 -1.53 10.22
CA GLU A 9 5.72 -0.08 10.07
C GLU A 9 7.11 0.31 9.53
N TYR A 10 8.15 -0.51 9.78
CA TYR A 10 9.55 -0.19 9.46
C TYR A 10 10.07 -0.93 8.24
N ILE A 11 9.69 -2.19 8.05
CA ILE A 11 10.27 -3.05 7.03
C ILE A 11 9.18 -3.78 6.25
N SER A 12 9.41 -4.02 4.96
CA SER A 12 8.54 -4.85 4.14
C SER A 12 9.32 -5.90 3.33
N LEU A 13 8.68 -7.04 3.13
CA LEU A 13 9.10 -8.13 2.28
C LEU A 13 8.14 -8.20 1.08
N PRO A 14 8.37 -7.39 0.03
CA PRO A 14 7.43 -7.24 -1.07
C PRO A 14 7.46 -8.37 -2.09
N THR A 15 8.50 -9.20 -2.07
CA THR A 15 8.80 -10.19 -3.12
C THR A 15 9.24 -11.52 -2.50
N ILE A 16 8.32 -12.21 -1.79
CA ILE A 16 8.53 -13.59 -1.37
C ILE A 16 7.98 -14.50 -2.46
N ARG A 17 8.86 -15.14 -3.20
CA ARG A 17 8.51 -15.94 -4.38
C ARG A 17 7.72 -17.20 -4.02
N GLU A 18 6.55 -17.41 -4.64
CA GLU A 18 5.70 -18.56 -4.30
C GLU A 18 6.26 -19.91 -4.68
N SER A 19 7.09 -19.98 -5.71
CA SER A 19 7.60 -21.26 -6.21
C SER A 19 8.56 -21.97 -5.24
N ASP A 20 9.26 -21.21 -4.40
CA ASP A 20 10.35 -21.76 -3.57
C ASP A 20 10.58 -21.02 -2.24
N GLY A 21 9.79 -20.00 -1.91
CA GLY A 21 9.90 -19.23 -0.67
C GLY A 21 11.06 -18.23 -0.62
N VAL A 22 11.74 -17.97 -1.72
CA VAL A 22 12.86 -17.02 -1.76
C VAL A 22 12.36 -15.59 -1.57
N VAL A 23 12.94 -14.87 -0.61
CA VAL A 23 12.79 -13.42 -0.47
C VAL A 23 13.82 -12.78 -1.42
N GLU A 24 13.36 -12.10 -2.46
CA GLU A 24 14.25 -11.47 -3.45
C GLU A 24 14.87 -10.19 -2.90
N GLY A 25 14.07 -9.40 -2.15
CA GLY A 25 14.52 -8.17 -1.53
C GLY A 25 13.73 -7.80 -0.28
N VAL A 26 14.28 -6.89 0.50
CA VAL A 26 13.63 -6.25 1.65
C VAL A 26 13.69 -4.75 1.49
N THR A 27 12.63 -4.06 1.91
CA THR A 27 12.52 -2.60 1.72
C THR A 27 12.25 -1.87 3.02
N PHE A 28 12.74 -0.64 3.11
CA PHE A 28 12.51 0.28 4.21
C PHE A 28 12.61 1.73 3.74
N LEU A 29 11.98 2.64 4.50
CA LEU A 29 11.92 4.06 4.16
C LEU A 29 13.06 4.84 4.80
N TYR A 30 13.56 5.83 4.06
CA TYR A 30 14.59 6.71 4.53
C TYR A 30 14.27 8.16 4.14
N MET A 31 14.09 9.05 5.13
CA MET A 31 13.66 10.43 4.89
C MET A 31 14.71 11.23 4.10
N GLN A 32 16.00 11.05 4.43
CA GLN A 32 17.07 11.81 3.81
C GLN A 32 17.25 11.51 2.32
N VAL A 33 16.88 10.31 1.86
CA VAL A 33 16.85 9.97 0.42
C VAL A 33 15.45 10.14 -0.17
N LYS A 34 14.48 10.58 0.63
CA LYS A 34 13.11 10.91 0.22
C LYS A 34 12.31 9.73 -0.35
N GLY A 35 12.71 8.49 -0.08
CA GLY A 35 12.09 7.34 -0.73
C GLY A 35 12.38 6.01 -0.07
N LEU A 36 12.19 4.97 -0.86
CA LEU A 36 12.34 3.57 -0.51
C LEU A 36 13.75 3.09 -0.84
N LEU A 37 14.34 2.33 0.07
CA LEU A 37 15.57 1.58 -0.17
C LEU A 37 15.23 0.09 -0.19
N GLU A 38 15.76 -0.63 -1.18
CA GLU A 38 15.69 -2.07 -1.29
C GLU A 38 17.08 -2.69 -1.22
N LEU A 39 17.29 -3.65 -0.29
CA LEU A 39 18.39 -4.58 -0.36
C LEU A 39 17.94 -5.80 -1.16
N ARG A 40 18.64 -6.13 -2.21
CA ARG A 40 18.26 -7.19 -3.14
C ARG A 40 19.39 -8.18 -3.41
N GLY A 41 19.04 -9.45 -3.55
CA GLY A 41 19.91 -10.51 -4.03
C GLY A 41 19.57 -10.90 -5.47
N LYS A 42 20.54 -10.97 -6.36
CA LYS A 42 20.34 -11.36 -7.76
C LYS A 42 19.74 -12.77 -7.88
N ALA A 43 20.22 -13.69 -7.05
CA ALA A 43 19.68 -15.05 -6.93
C ALA A 43 18.67 -15.19 -5.78
N GLY A 44 18.48 -14.14 -4.98
CA GLY A 44 17.63 -14.06 -3.81
C GLY A 44 18.41 -13.60 -2.58
N LEU A 45 17.80 -12.64 -1.84
CA LEU A 45 18.41 -12.13 -0.62
C LEU A 45 18.36 -13.17 0.51
N ILE A 46 17.24 -13.92 0.63
CA ILE A 46 17.06 -14.97 1.63
C ILE A 46 16.41 -16.18 0.96
N ARG A 47 17.08 -17.31 0.96
CA ARG A 47 16.61 -18.56 0.38
C ARG A 47 16.56 -19.65 1.45
N PRO A 48 15.37 -20.07 1.89
CA PRO A 48 15.23 -21.23 2.78
C PRO A 48 15.59 -22.51 2.04
N TYR A 49 16.19 -23.47 2.77
CA TYR A 49 16.58 -24.74 2.18
C TYR A 49 16.63 -25.88 3.18
N MET A 50 16.62 -27.12 2.64
CA MET A 50 16.93 -28.35 3.37
C MET A 50 17.77 -29.31 2.53
N GLU A 51 18.63 -30.07 3.21
CA GLU A 51 19.47 -31.14 2.65
C GLU A 51 19.35 -32.38 3.51
N ALA A 52 19.39 -33.53 2.87
CA ALA A 52 19.49 -34.81 3.55
C ALA A 52 20.57 -35.66 2.83
N GLU A 53 21.42 -36.36 3.59
CA GLU A 53 22.51 -37.18 3.06
C GLU A 53 23.43 -36.45 2.07
N GLY A 54 23.64 -35.12 2.32
CA GLY A 54 24.45 -34.28 1.45
C GLY A 54 23.79 -33.85 0.12
N GLN A 55 22.50 -34.13 -0.07
CA GLN A 55 21.75 -33.74 -1.25
C GLN A 55 20.74 -32.64 -0.93
N ARG A 56 20.73 -31.57 -1.74
CA ARG A 56 19.70 -30.55 -1.69
C ARG A 56 18.34 -31.13 -2.11
N LEU A 57 17.33 -30.94 -1.27
CA LEU A 57 15.98 -31.36 -1.56
C LEU A 57 15.17 -30.18 -2.11
N PRO A 58 14.32 -30.41 -3.13
CA PRO A 58 13.47 -29.35 -3.68
C PRO A 58 12.42 -28.94 -2.65
N LEU A 59 11.99 -27.67 -2.72
CA LEU A 59 10.85 -27.16 -1.98
C LEU A 59 9.65 -27.05 -2.92
N HIS A 60 8.50 -27.53 -2.45
CA HIS A 60 7.20 -27.45 -3.11
C HIS A 60 6.21 -26.74 -2.17
N PRO A 61 6.27 -25.41 -2.04
CA PRO A 61 5.54 -24.64 -1.05
C PRO A 61 4.02 -24.79 -1.18
N LYS A 62 3.35 -25.16 -0.08
CA LYS A 62 1.89 -25.04 0.10
C LYS A 62 1.67 -23.89 1.05
N TRP A 63 1.24 -22.75 0.51
CA TRP A 63 1.15 -21.50 1.23
C TRP A 63 -0.09 -21.38 2.11
N THR A 64 0.12 -20.74 3.25
CA THR A 64 -0.93 -20.23 4.13
C THR A 64 -0.61 -18.77 4.50
N ARG A 65 -1.64 -17.99 4.83
CA ARG A 65 -1.49 -16.61 5.31
C ARG A 65 -2.30 -16.48 6.58
N GLU A 66 -1.66 -16.55 7.74
CA GLU A 66 -2.36 -16.41 9.00
C GLU A 66 -2.77 -14.96 9.22
N HIS A 67 -4.01 -14.76 9.70
CA HIS A 67 -4.62 -13.43 9.80
C HIS A 67 -4.47 -12.59 8.53
N CYS A 68 -4.55 -13.22 7.35
CA CYS A 68 -4.38 -12.59 6.05
C CYS A 68 -3.04 -11.88 5.82
N TRP A 69 -2.09 -11.94 6.77
CA TRP A 69 -0.88 -11.12 6.74
C TRP A 69 0.44 -11.85 6.99
N ILE A 70 0.46 -12.88 7.82
CA ILE A 70 1.69 -13.64 8.12
C ILE A 70 1.79 -14.81 7.13
N PRO A 71 2.66 -14.73 6.08
CA PRO A 71 2.82 -15.82 5.13
C PRO A 71 3.70 -16.92 5.71
N GLY A 72 3.31 -18.13 5.45
CA GLY A 72 4.09 -19.32 5.74
C GLY A 72 3.78 -20.42 4.75
N PHE A 73 4.69 -21.35 4.61
CA PHE A 73 4.46 -22.52 3.78
C PHE A 73 4.93 -23.81 4.45
N THR A 74 4.36 -24.91 3.98
CA THR A 74 4.86 -26.27 4.24
C THR A 74 5.25 -26.90 2.92
N SER A 75 6.31 -27.71 2.95
CA SER A 75 6.78 -28.55 1.84
C SER A 75 7.04 -29.94 2.34
N GLU A 76 6.54 -30.94 1.63
CA GLU A 76 6.78 -32.35 1.92
C GLU A 76 7.63 -32.93 0.82
N GLU A 77 8.79 -33.49 1.20
CA GLU A 77 9.70 -34.12 0.28
C GLU A 77 10.34 -35.36 0.92
N ARG A 78 10.21 -36.53 0.28
CA ARG A 78 10.62 -37.84 0.81
C ARG A 78 9.99 -38.08 2.19
N THR A 79 10.83 -38.23 3.22
CA THR A 79 10.45 -38.44 4.63
C THR A 79 10.59 -37.19 5.47
N PHE A 80 10.51 -36.00 4.86
CA PHE A 80 10.65 -34.75 5.56
C PHE A 80 9.42 -33.86 5.33
N ARG A 81 9.05 -33.15 6.39
CA ARG A 81 8.17 -31.99 6.33
C ARG A 81 8.96 -30.75 6.72
N PHE A 82 9.08 -29.82 5.79
CA PHE A 82 9.72 -28.53 5.99
C PHE A 82 8.67 -27.43 6.09
N SER A 83 8.80 -26.52 7.06
CA SER A 83 7.93 -25.37 7.20
C SER A 83 8.76 -24.10 7.31
N CYS A 84 8.29 -23.03 6.70
CA CYS A 84 8.87 -21.70 6.79
C CYS A 84 7.81 -20.66 7.08
N VAL A 85 8.07 -19.75 8.03
CA VAL A 85 7.19 -18.62 8.38
C VAL A 85 7.99 -17.33 8.31
N TYR A 86 7.44 -16.32 7.63
CA TYR A 86 8.01 -14.97 7.56
C TYR A 86 7.20 -14.05 8.46
N LEU A 87 7.79 -13.61 9.55
CA LEU A 87 7.15 -12.79 10.55
C LEU A 87 7.77 -11.39 10.56
N THR A 88 6.94 -10.39 10.32
CA THR A 88 7.29 -8.96 10.49
C THR A 88 6.57 -8.44 11.73
N PRO A 89 7.19 -8.50 12.93
CA PRO A 89 6.53 -8.16 14.19
C PRO A 89 6.18 -6.68 14.25
N ILE A 90 4.96 -6.39 14.73
CA ILE A 90 4.45 -5.02 14.87
C ILE A 90 5.31 -4.21 15.85
N GLY A 91 5.69 -2.99 15.44
CA GLY A 91 6.49 -2.06 16.25
C GLY A 91 7.98 -2.38 16.33
N GLU A 92 8.45 -3.42 15.64
CA GLU A 92 9.85 -3.85 15.68
C GLU A 92 10.60 -3.44 14.40
N ARG A 93 11.86 -3.03 14.56
CA ARG A 93 12.75 -2.69 13.44
C ARG A 93 13.43 -3.93 12.88
N GLY A 94 12.63 -4.82 12.30
CA GLY A 94 13.14 -6.05 11.74
C GLY A 94 12.04 -7.07 11.46
N PHE A 95 12.48 -8.29 11.14
CA PHE A 95 11.61 -9.43 10.90
C PHE A 95 12.30 -10.72 11.34
N MET A 96 11.55 -11.82 11.36
CA MET A 96 12.07 -13.14 11.69
C MET A 96 11.66 -14.16 10.64
N VAL A 97 12.56 -15.09 10.34
CA VAL A 97 12.27 -16.28 9.54
C VAL A 97 12.39 -17.49 10.45
N ARG A 98 11.29 -18.23 10.63
CA ARG A 98 11.32 -19.52 11.35
C ARG A 98 11.30 -20.67 10.37
N LEU A 99 12.26 -21.56 10.49
CA LEU A 99 12.32 -22.83 9.78
C LEU A 99 12.06 -23.98 10.76
N VAL A 100 11.24 -24.94 10.33
CA VAL A 100 11.00 -26.18 11.09
C VAL A 100 11.17 -27.36 10.13
N LEU A 101 12.08 -28.28 10.49
CA LEU A 101 12.27 -29.54 9.77
C LEU A 101 11.83 -30.71 10.64
N GLU A 102 10.93 -31.53 10.14
CA GLU A 102 10.42 -32.74 10.80
C GLU A 102 10.83 -33.98 9.99
N ASN A 103 11.38 -34.97 10.66
CA ASN A 103 11.58 -36.31 10.08
C ASN A 103 10.31 -37.12 10.28
N THR A 104 9.58 -37.35 9.20
CA THR A 104 8.33 -38.15 9.16
C THR A 104 8.58 -39.62 8.83
N GLY A 105 9.82 -40.01 8.60
CA GLY A 105 10.23 -41.39 8.34
C GLY A 105 10.48 -42.19 9.62
N ASP A 106 10.95 -43.41 9.46
CA ASP A 106 11.13 -44.43 10.51
C ASP A 106 12.61 -44.61 10.92
N ALA A 107 13.55 -43.96 10.23
CA ALA A 107 14.98 -44.03 10.53
C ALA A 107 15.57 -42.65 10.86
N PRO A 108 16.61 -42.60 11.74
CA PRO A 108 17.39 -41.38 11.93
C PRO A 108 18.05 -40.93 10.64
N GLN A 109 18.04 -39.62 10.35
CA GLN A 109 18.63 -39.06 9.14
C GLN A 109 19.54 -37.88 9.46
N GLN A 110 20.71 -37.80 8.80
CA GLN A 110 21.55 -36.62 8.86
C GLN A 110 20.98 -35.54 7.95
N VAL A 111 20.73 -34.38 8.51
CA VAL A 111 20.11 -33.25 7.81
C VAL A 111 20.90 -31.98 8.01
N ARG A 112 20.83 -31.12 7.00
CA ARG A 112 21.25 -29.72 7.04
C ARG A 112 20.06 -28.88 6.57
N PHE A 113 19.72 -27.82 7.29
CA PHE A 113 18.70 -26.89 6.86
C PHE A 113 19.01 -25.47 7.38
N GLY A 114 18.61 -24.49 6.63
CA GLY A 114 18.93 -23.10 6.94
C GLY A 114 18.41 -22.11 5.92
N VAL A 115 19.02 -20.94 5.93
CA VAL A 115 18.87 -19.91 4.89
C VAL A 115 20.24 -19.60 4.31
N GLU A 116 20.30 -19.53 3.00
CA GLU A 116 21.41 -18.95 2.25
C GLU A 116 20.92 -17.71 1.51
N GLY A 117 21.81 -16.88 1.06
CA GLY A 117 21.43 -15.71 0.27
C GLY A 117 22.63 -14.91 -0.19
N GLU A 118 22.32 -13.85 -0.89
CA GLU A 118 23.32 -12.98 -1.47
C GLU A 118 22.79 -11.53 -1.41
N TRP A 119 23.59 -10.61 -0.93
CA TRP A 119 23.32 -9.18 -1.09
C TRP A 119 24.13 -8.64 -2.27
N SER A 120 23.50 -8.52 -3.41
CA SER A 120 24.14 -8.08 -4.66
C SER A 120 23.88 -6.63 -5.01
N GLN A 121 22.73 -6.07 -4.61
CA GLN A 121 22.31 -4.71 -4.97
C GLN A 121 21.68 -3.99 -3.80
N THR A 122 21.85 -2.67 -3.80
CA THR A 122 21.01 -1.73 -3.04
C THR A 122 20.38 -0.78 -4.03
N LEU A 123 19.05 -0.73 -4.04
CA LEU A 123 18.27 0.08 -4.96
C LEU A 123 17.59 1.21 -4.20
N HIS A 124 17.51 2.36 -4.84
CA HIS A 124 16.68 3.49 -4.41
C HIS A 124 15.48 3.56 -5.34
N GLU A 125 14.30 3.49 -4.75
CA GLU A 125 13.03 3.39 -5.45
C GLU A 125 12.17 4.61 -5.16
N ILE A 126 11.76 5.31 -6.21
CA ILE A 126 10.69 6.31 -6.19
C ILE A 126 9.90 6.10 -7.48
N ASN A 127 9.93 7.03 -8.42
CA ASN A 127 9.36 6.89 -9.76
C ASN A 127 10.26 6.03 -10.65
N GLU A 128 11.56 6.10 -10.42
CA GLU A 128 12.58 5.36 -11.13
C GLU A 128 13.45 4.61 -10.14
N THR A 129 13.98 3.46 -10.57
CA THR A 129 14.92 2.65 -9.82
C THR A 129 16.34 3.13 -10.10
N THR A 130 17.08 3.48 -9.04
CA THR A 130 18.50 3.84 -9.12
C THR A 130 19.33 2.87 -8.29
N GLU A 131 20.33 2.23 -8.89
CA GLU A 131 21.26 1.36 -8.16
C GLU A 131 22.32 2.19 -7.43
N LEU A 132 22.46 1.94 -6.13
CA LEU A 132 23.49 2.54 -5.28
C LEU A 132 24.74 1.65 -5.27
N ASN A 133 25.67 1.92 -6.19
CA ASN A 133 26.81 1.04 -6.46
C ASN A 133 28.01 1.20 -5.50
N ALA A 134 28.09 2.30 -4.76
CA ALA A 134 29.26 2.63 -3.94
C ALA A 134 29.04 2.35 -2.44
N GLY A 135 30.10 1.97 -1.74
CA GLY A 135 30.14 1.95 -0.29
C GLY A 135 29.39 0.79 0.38
N ARG A 136 29.16 -0.32 -0.32
CA ARG A 136 28.67 -1.54 0.32
C ARG A 136 29.79 -2.16 1.17
N GLU A 137 29.49 -2.37 2.44
CA GLU A 137 30.37 -3.09 3.37
C GLU A 137 29.58 -4.23 4.02
N ALA A 138 30.20 -5.36 4.15
CA ALA A 138 29.66 -6.45 4.95
C ALA A 138 30.78 -7.04 5.80
N TYR A 139 30.46 -7.28 7.08
CA TYR A 139 31.42 -7.80 8.04
C TYR A 139 30.71 -8.59 9.14
N GLU A 140 31.44 -9.45 9.82
CA GLU A 140 31.00 -10.08 11.04
C GLU A 140 31.36 -9.21 12.24
N SER A 141 30.38 -8.93 13.10
CA SER A 141 30.60 -8.17 14.32
C SER A 141 31.48 -8.95 15.30
N GLY A 142 32.62 -8.38 15.67
CA GLY A 142 33.62 -9.04 16.53
C GLY A 142 33.17 -9.32 17.96
N TRP A 143 32.02 -8.82 18.40
CA TRP A 143 31.54 -9.02 19.77
C TRP A 143 30.20 -9.77 19.89
N ASN A 144 29.45 -9.97 18.79
CA ASN A 144 28.21 -10.72 18.81
C ASN A 144 28.02 -11.67 17.62
N HIS A 145 29.03 -11.79 16.75
CA HIS A 145 29.07 -12.71 15.62
C HIS A 145 27.90 -12.59 14.62
N MET A 146 27.31 -11.40 14.52
CA MET A 146 26.28 -11.11 13.53
C MET A 146 26.92 -10.66 12.23
N PHE A 147 26.34 -11.05 11.10
CA PHE A 147 26.66 -10.42 9.81
C PHE A 147 25.98 -9.07 9.74
N ILE A 148 26.72 -8.04 9.38
CA ILE A 148 26.23 -6.68 9.20
C ILE A 148 26.40 -6.29 7.75
N PHE A 149 25.30 -5.95 7.09
CA PHE A 149 25.29 -5.35 5.76
C PHE A 149 25.14 -3.84 5.95
N SER A 150 26.09 -3.08 5.46
CA SER A 150 26.14 -1.63 5.62
C SER A 150 26.35 -0.97 4.26
N GLN A 151 25.56 0.06 3.98
CA GLN A 151 25.69 0.88 2.78
C GLN A 151 26.16 2.27 3.17
N LYS A 152 27.26 2.74 2.58
CA LYS A 152 27.86 4.06 2.85
C LYS A 152 28.04 4.87 1.56
N PRO A 153 27.02 5.30 0.84
CA PRO A 153 27.21 6.22 -0.28
C PRO A 153 27.05 7.65 0.21
N GLY A 154 28.11 8.25 0.70
CA GLY A 154 28.09 9.66 1.06
C GLY A 154 27.08 10.11 2.12
N LEU A 155 25.93 9.59 2.21
CA LEU A 155 24.77 9.72 3.11
C LEU A 155 23.54 9.22 2.37
N PRO A 156 22.59 8.61 3.03
CA PRO A 156 22.59 8.18 4.43
C PRO A 156 23.31 6.86 4.64
N LEU A 157 23.78 6.65 5.87
CA LEU A 157 24.29 5.36 6.32
C LEU A 157 23.12 4.54 6.85
N PHE A 158 22.98 3.32 6.41
CA PHE A 158 22.11 2.33 7.04
C PHE A 158 22.85 1.01 7.18
N ALA A 159 22.38 0.18 8.09
CA ALA A 159 22.89 -1.16 8.26
C ALA A 159 21.73 -2.14 8.45
N PHE A 160 21.92 -3.32 7.93
CA PHE A 160 21.00 -4.43 8.06
C PHE A 160 21.78 -5.62 8.60
N ALA A 161 21.36 -6.19 9.72
CA ALA A 161 22.10 -7.25 10.38
C ALA A 161 21.20 -8.48 10.56
N PRO A 162 21.49 -9.60 9.90
CA PRO A 162 20.96 -10.88 10.30
C PRO A 162 21.59 -11.30 11.63
N CYS A 163 20.84 -12.02 12.43
CA CYS A 163 21.29 -12.59 13.68
C CYS A 163 20.74 -13.99 13.87
N VAL A 164 21.52 -14.86 14.48
CA VAL A 164 21.12 -16.23 14.76
C VAL A 164 20.50 -16.33 16.15
N ALA A 165 19.40 -17.07 16.26
CA ALA A 165 18.63 -17.24 17.47
C ALA A 165 19.30 -18.17 18.51
N ASP A 166 19.10 -17.83 19.78
CA ASP A 166 19.38 -18.57 21.01
C ASP A 166 20.86 -18.91 21.29
N PRO A 167 21.48 -18.23 22.27
CA PRO A 167 22.84 -18.53 22.72
C PRO A 167 23.06 -19.98 23.17
N GLN A 168 22.04 -20.69 23.66
CA GLN A 168 22.14 -22.10 24.04
C GLN A 168 22.12 -23.02 22.81
N GLN A 169 21.58 -22.58 21.68
CA GLN A 169 21.62 -23.28 20.41
C GLN A 169 22.83 -22.89 19.54
N PHE A 170 23.58 -21.87 19.92
CA PHE A 170 24.75 -21.37 19.18
C PHE A 170 25.77 -22.47 18.85
N ALA A 171 25.95 -23.45 19.76
CA ALA A 171 26.80 -24.60 19.53
C ALA A 171 26.33 -25.56 18.41
N GLN A 172 25.14 -25.36 17.86
CA GLN A 172 24.52 -26.19 16.82
C GLN A 172 24.20 -25.41 15.54
N ILE A 173 24.59 -24.15 15.47
CA ILE A 173 24.34 -23.28 14.32
C ILE A 173 25.69 -22.91 13.74
N ASP A 174 25.86 -23.23 12.48
CA ASP A 174 27.02 -22.85 11.67
C ASP A 174 26.64 -21.65 10.78
N GLN A 175 27.60 -20.78 10.54
CA GLN A 175 27.45 -19.67 9.60
C GLN A 175 28.72 -19.50 8.78
N HIS A 176 28.54 -19.14 7.53
CA HIS A 176 29.61 -18.80 6.59
C HIS A 176 29.22 -17.62 5.74
N ALA A 177 30.17 -16.75 5.44
CA ALA A 177 29.92 -15.65 4.53
C ALA A 177 31.22 -15.20 3.84
N GLU A 178 31.08 -14.75 2.58
CA GLU A 178 32.20 -14.27 1.77
C GLU A 178 31.74 -13.27 0.72
N TRP A 179 32.66 -12.40 0.29
CA TRP A 179 32.47 -11.60 -0.90
C TRP A 179 32.73 -12.43 -2.16
N THR A 180 31.74 -12.47 -3.02
CA THR A 180 31.82 -13.09 -4.35
C THR A 180 31.90 -12.02 -5.44
N ARG A 181 31.96 -12.43 -6.70
CA ARG A 181 31.86 -11.49 -7.83
C ARG A 181 30.52 -10.77 -7.90
N ASP A 182 29.43 -11.43 -7.48
CA ASP A 182 28.07 -10.93 -7.61
C ASP A 182 27.60 -10.16 -6.36
N GLY A 183 28.20 -10.40 -5.19
CA GLY A 183 27.82 -9.70 -3.96
C GLY A 183 28.38 -10.38 -2.71
N PHE A 184 27.80 -10.07 -1.56
CA PHE A 184 28.10 -10.71 -0.30
C PHE A 184 27.18 -11.91 -0.09
N ALA A 185 27.73 -13.10 -0.28
CA ALA A 185 27.03 -14.36 -0.09
C ALA A 185 27.15 -14.85 1.36
N TYR A 186 26.09 -15.46 1.88
CA TYR A 186 26.06 -15.99 3.23
C TYR A 186 25.21 -17.25 3.32
N ASP A 187 25.47 -18.05 4.36
CA ASP A 187 24.73 -19.26 4.71
C ASP A 187 24.66 -19.39 6.24
N ILE A 188 23.47 -19.60 6.78
CA ILE A 188 23.19 -19.79 8.20
C ILE A 188 22.36 -21.07 8.34
N TYR A 189 22.90 -22.08 9.03
CA TYR A 189 22.30 -23.41 9.01
C TYR A 189 22.54 -24.21 10.29
N ARG A 190 21.78 -25.31 10.41
CA ARG A 190 22.01 -26.36 11.40
C ARG A 190 22.32 -27.68 10.70
N VAL A 191 23.26 -28.44 11.28
CA VAL A 191 23.54 -29.83 10.92
C VAL A 191 23.28 -30.71 12.13
N LEU A 192 22.42 -31.71 11.98
CA LEU A 192 22.11 -32.64 13.07
C LEU A 192 21.58 -33.97 12.53
N THR A 193 21.61 -35.00 13.39
CA THR A 193 20.87 -36.24 13.16
C THR A 193 19.47 -36.13 13.71
N LEU A 194 18.47 -36.08 12.83
CA LEU A 194 17.07 -35.93 13.20
C LEU A 194 16.41 -37.30 13.36
N GLN A 195 15.97 -37.61 14.56
CA GLN A 195 15.31 -38.87 14.90
C GLN A 195 13.90 -38.95 14.32
N PRO A 196 13.35 -40.15 14.08
CA PRO A 196 11.98 -40.34 13.63
C PRO A 196 10.95 -39.59 14.49
N GLY A 197 10.02 -38.87 13.84
CA GLY A 197 8.97 -38.09 14.49
C GLY A 197 9.46 -36.86 15.26
N LYS A 198 10.75 -36.51 15.17
CA LYS A 198 11.29 -35.31 15.85
C LYS A 198 11.38 -34.13 14.90
N LYS A 199 11.32 -32.93 15.50
CA LYS A 199 11.43 -31.63 14.81
C LYS A 199 12.68 -30.91 15.27
N ALA A 200 13.30 -30.21 14.33
CA ALA A 200 14.34 -29.20 14.61
C ALA A 200 13.84 -27.84 14.16
N VAL A 201 14.14 -26.80 14.94
CA VAL A 201 13.70 -25.42 14.70
C VAL A 201 14.94 -24.54 14.53
N LEU A 202 14.85 -23.58 13.62
CA LEU A 202 15.84 -22.52 13.44
C LEU A 202 15.09 -21.19 13.26
N ASP A 203 15.31 -20.26 14.21
CA ASP A 203 14.76 -18.90 14.17
C ASP A 203 15.87 -17.93 13.81
N ILE A 204 15.67 -17.14 12.76
CA ILE A 204 16.66 -16.19 12.28
C ILE A 204 16.04 -14.80 12.30
N PRO A 205 16.36 -13.94 13.28
CA PRO A 205 15.95 -12.55 13.31
C PRO A 205 16.84 -11.69 12.41
N TRP A 206 16.23 -10.70 11.80
CA TRP A 206 16.86 -9.68 10.95
C TRP A 206 16.51 -8.31 11.51
N GLY A 207 17.49 -7.46 11.72
CA GLY A 207 17.32 -6.11 12.24
C GLY A 207 17.68 -5.06 11.21
N VAL A 208 17.02 -3.91 11.27
CA VAL A 208 17.36 -2.73 10.49
C VAL A 208 17.60 -1.56 11.44
N GLY A 209 18.54 -0.69 11.10
CA GLY A 209 18.88 0.48 11.91
C GLY A 209 19.67 1.51 11.14
N TYR A 210 19.91 2.64 11.78
CA TYR A 210 20.67 3.75 11.19
C TYR A 210 22.14 3.39 10.94
N ASP A 211 22.70 2.53 11.78
CA ASP A 211 24.07 2.01 11.67
C ASP A 211 24.13 0.52 12.05
N GLY A 212 25.31 -0.07 11.96
CA GLY A 212 25.53 -1.48 12.28
C GLY A 212 25.18 -1.84 13.72
N VAL A 213 25.39 -0.94 14.68
CA VAL A 213 25.06 -1.16 16.09
C VAL A 213 23.55 -1.19 16.27
N ALA A 214 22.83 -0.23 15.69
CA ALA A 214 21.38 -0.16 15.76
C ALA A 214 20.72 -1.37 15.09
N ALA A 215 21.19 -1.78 13.89
CA ALA A 215 20.69 -2.97 13.20
C ALA A 215 20.95 -4.25 14.02
N ALA A 216 22.16 -4.44 14.54
CA ALA A 216 22.50 -5.58 15.37
C ALA A 216 21.70 -5.60 16.67
N THR A 217 21.47 -4.45 17.30
CA THR A 217 20.64 -4.33 18.51
C THR A 217 19.18 -4.70 18.23
N SER A 218 18.61 -4.24 17.10
CA SER A 218 17.26 -4.59 16.69
C SER A 218 17.09 -6.10 16.48
N ALA A 219 18.03 -6.75 15.77
CA ALA A 219 18.03 -8.20 15.59
C ALA A 219 18.17 -8.95 16.94
N LYS A 220 19.07 -8.48 17.81
CA LYS A 220 19.28 -9.08 19.14
C LYS A 220 18.06 -8.92 20.05
N GLU A 221 17.35 -7.81 19.96
CA GLU A 221 16.11 -7.62 20.73
C GLU A 221 15.01 -8.58 20.28
N LEU A 222 14.84 -8.80 18.97
CA LEU A 222 13.94 -9.82 18.44
C LEU A 222 14.32 -11.22 18.95
N LEU A 223 15.62 -11.54 18.97
CA LEU A 223 16.14 -12.78 19.52
C LEU A 223 15.80 -12.93 21.01
N ARG A 224 16.03 -11.87 21.82
CA ARG A 224 15.76 -11.86 23.26
C ARG A 224 14.28 -12.05 23.58
N GLN A 225 13.40 -11.47 22.78
CA GLN A 225 11.95 -11.65 22.92
C GLN A 225 11.50 -13.07 22.54
N GLY A 226 12.16 -13.67 21.55
CA GLY A 226 11.83 -14.97 20.98
C GLY A 226 10.66 -14.93 19.99
N PHE A 227 10.70 -15.84 19.03
CA PHE A 227 9.71 -15.90 17.96
C PHE A 227 8.28 -16.00 18.46
N ASP A 228 8.00 -16.92 19.40
CA ASP A 228 6.64 -17.20 19.82
C ASP A 228 5.99 -15.99 20.50
N ALA A 229 6.73 -15.24 21.32
CA ALA A 229 6.21 -14.06 22.01
C ALA A 229 5.89 -12.92 21.00
N VAL A 230 6.78 -12.66 20.04
CA VAL A 230 6.54 -11.61 19.02
C VAL A 230 5.46 -12.04 18.03
N TYR A 231 5.36 -13.33 17.71
CA TYR A 231 4.31 -13.92 16.89
C TYR A 231 2.93 -13.72 17.52
N GLU A 232 2.75 -14.14 18.78
CA GLU A 232 1.49 -13.98 19.50
C GLU A 232 1.07 -12.51 19.65
N ARG A 233 2.03 -11.61 19.87
CA ARG A 233 1.76 -10.16 19.91
C ARG A 233 1.27 -9.64 18.56
N THR A 234 1.91 -10.06 17.48
CA THR A 234 1.52 -9.69 16.11
C THR A 234 0.14 -10.23 15.75
N VAL A 235 -0.12 -11.50 16.05
CA VAL A 235 -1.44 -12.14 15.84
C VAL A 235 -2.54 -11.39 16.61
N ARG A 236 -2.32 -11.06 17.88
CA ARG A 236 -3.30 -10.28 18.67
C ARG A 236 -3.57 -8.89 18.05
N TRP A 237 -2.53 -8.23 17.55
CA TRP A 237 -2.67 -6.93 16.90
C TRP A 237 -3.50 -7.03 15.61
N LEU A 238 -3.21 -8.01 14.76
CA LEU A 238 -3.95 -8.28 13.51
C LEU A 238 -5.41 -8.65 13.80
N ALA A 239 -5.63 -9.61 14.69
CA ALA A 239 -6.97 -10.08 15.07
C ALA A 239 -7.87 -8.97 15.63
N ALA A 240 -7.28 -8.00 16.35
CA ALA A 240 -8.03 -6.85 16.87
C ALA A 240 -8.49 -5.87 15.76
N ARG A 241 -7.89 -5.93 14.57
CA ARG A 241 -8.17 -5.02 13.44
C ARG A 241 -8.89 -5.69 12.27
N GLU A 242 -8.93 -7.00 12.23
CA GLU A 242 -9.69 -7.75 11.22
C GLU A 242 -11.17 -7.36 11.24
N LYS A 243 -11.73 -7.23 10.04
CA LYS A 243 -13.17 -7.05 9.83
C LYS A 243 -13.80 -8.38 9.39
N ARG A 244 -14.92 -8.72 9.98
CA ARG A 244 -15.65 -9.95 9.63
C ARG A 244 -16.87 -9.61 8.79
N LEU A 245 -16.99 -10.24 7.63
CA LEU A 245 -18.15 -10.21 6.77
C LEU A 245 -18.85 -11.58 6.80
N ALA A 246 -20.10 -11.64 6.37
CA ALA A 246 -20.83 -12.90 6.28
C ALA A 246 -20.18 -13.90 5.30
N ASP A 247 -19.59 -13.38 4.21
CA ASP A 247 -18.82 -14.16 3.24
C ASP A 247 -17.34 -14.20 3.65
N SER A 248 -16.83 -15.41 3.94
CA SER A 248 -15.44 -15.61 4.37
C SER A 248 -14.41 -15.27 3.30
N ARG A 249 -14.75 -15.47 2.01
CA ARG A 249 -13.87 -15.09 0.90
C ARG A 249 -13.74 -13.56 0.79
N LEU A 250 -14.85 -12.84 0.91
CA LEU A 250 -14.86 -11.40 0.93
C LEU A 250 -14.18 -10.84 2.19
N SER A 251 -14.34 -11.49 3.34
CA SER A 251 -13.57 -11.16 4.56
C SER A 251 -12.08 -11.29 4.33
N LYS A 252 -11.63 -12.35 3.65
CA LYS A 252 -10.21 -12.54 3.31
C LYS A 252 -9.71 -11.44 2.36
N ILE A 253 -10.46 -11.12 1.29
CA ILE A 253 -10.09 -10.04 0.36
C ILE A 253 -9.99 -8.70 1.12
N LEU A 254 -10.99 -8.36 1.93
CA LEU A 254 -11.00 -7.14 2.72
C LEU A 254 -9.77 -7.05 3.62
N ASN A 255 -9.50 -8.07 4.43
CA ASN A 255 -8.42 -7.99 5.43
C ASN A 255 -7.03 -8.07 4.79
N THR A 256 -6.85 -8.84 3.72
CA THR A 256 -5.59 -8.84 2.96
C THR A 256 -5.28 -7.42 2.45
N ASN A 257 -6.26 -6.75 1.85
CA ASN A 257 -6.08 -5.41 1.31
C ASN A 257 -6.03 -4.32 2.40
N LEU A 258 -6.73 -4.50 3.53
CA LEU A 258 -6.62 -3.63 4.69
C LEU A 258 -5.19 -3.61 5.25
N PHE A 259 -4.60 -4.79 5.49
CA PHE A 259 -3.25 -4.86 6.03
C PHE A 259 -2.20 -4.48 4.98
N PHE A 260 -2.46 -4.78 3.71
CA PHE A 260 -1.59 -4.30 2.65
C PHE A 260 -1.57 -2.77 2.60
N ALA A 261 -2.73 -2.10 2.62
CA ALA A 261 -2.78 -0.64 2.70
C ALA A 261 -2.13 -0.11 4.00
N PHE A 262 -2.39 -0.75 5.15
CA PHE A 262 -1.85 -0.30 6.43
C PHE A 262 -0.32 -0.29 6.44
N PHE A 263 0.33 -1.31 5.88
CA PHE A 263 1.79 -1.48 5.93
C PHE A 263 2.52 -1.11 4.63
N TYR A 264 1.81 -0.91 3.52
CA TYR A 264 2.45 -0.56 2.25
C TYR A 264 2.06 0.83 1.73
N ALA A 265 0.87 1.37 2.07
CA ALA A 265 0.55 2.77 1.78
C ALA A 265 1.06 3.73 2.88
N SER A 266 1.63 3.20 3.94
CA SER A 266 2.26 3.96 5.01
C SER A 266 3.47 3.22 5.58
N GLY A 267 4.34 3.95 6.27
CA GLY A 267 5.48 3.36 6.98
C GLY A 267 6.32 4.40 7.70
N ARG A 268 7.17 3.92 8.62
CA ARG A 268 8.09 4.77 9.35
C ARG A 268 9.46 4.77 8.73
N THR A 269 10.06 5.94 8.63
CA THR A 269 11.44 6.07 8.19
C THR A 269 12.41 5.60 9.27
N ILE A 270 13.52 5.00 8.85
CA ILE A 270 14.52 4.46 9.79
C ILE A 270 15.31 5.58 10.47
N ASP A 271 15.53 6.69 9.78
CA ASP A 271 16.36 7.81 10.23
C ASP A 271 15.63 8.82 11.13
N THR A 272 14.36 9.10 10.88
CA THR A 272 13.60 10.09 11.65
C THR A 272 12.45 9.51 12.45
N GLU A 273 12.10 8.23 12.25
CA GLU A 273 10.94 7.54 12.84
C GLU A 273 9.57 8.14 12.48
N GLU A 274 9.58 9.08 11.56
CA GLU A 274 8.38 9.78 11.14
C GLU A 274 7.50 8.86 10.30
N LEU A 275 6.22 8.85 10.59
CA LEU A 275 5.22 8.14 9.80
C LEU A 275 4.99 8.89 8.50
N CYS A 276 5.19 8.23 7.38
CA CYS A 276 5.01 8.75 6.04
C CYS A 276 3.92 7.99 5.28
N LEU A 277 3.35 8.63 4.29
CA LEU A 277 2.42 8.03 3.33
C LEU A 277 3.06 7.98 1.94
N MET A 278 2.63 7.02 1.13
CA MET A 278 3.04 6.85 -0.25
C MET A 278 2.08 5.94 -1.00
N THR A 279 2.20 5.88 -2.31
CA THR A 279 1.41 4.99 -3.18
C THR A 279 1.61 3.52 -2.84
N SER A 280 2.89 3.10 -2.68
CA SER A 280 3.23 1.74 -2.24
C SER A 280 4.68 1.68 -1.71
N ARG A 281 4.92 0.83 -0.71
CA ARG A 281 6.26 0.41 -0.26
C ARG A 281 6.77 -0.83 -1.00
N SER A 282 6.15 -1.16 -2.11
CA SER A 282 6.58 -2.26 -2.98
C SER A 282 7.23 -1.72 -4.24
N PRO A 283 8.47 -2.10 -4.55
CA PRO A 283 9.12 -1.71 -5.81
C PRO A 283 8.45 -2.31 -7.05
N ARG A 284 7.45 -3.18 -6.87
CA ARG A 284 6.64 -3.74 -7.95
C ARG A 284 5.59 -2.76 -8.48
N TYR A 285 5.25 -1.72 -7.70
CA TYR A 285 4.39 -0.65 -8.18
C TYR A 285 5.26 0.42 -8.86
N TYR A 286 4.94 0.80 -10.07
CA TYR A 286 5.78 1.62 -10.95
C TYR A 286 6.02 3.06 -10.46
N VAL A 287 5.20 3.59 -9.54
CA VAL A 287 5.41 4.87 -8.83
C VAL A 287 5.53 4.65 -7.32
N SER A 288 6.32 3.66 -6.93
CA SER A 288 6.55 3.33 -5.52
C SER A 288 7.17 4.50 -4.75
N ALA A 289 6.86 4.59 -3.46
CA ALA A 289 7.35 5.61 -2.53
C ALA A 289 7.08 7.09 -2.90
N ALA A 290 6.33 7.37 -3.96
CA ALA A 290 5.84 8.71 -4.27
C ALA A 290 4.53 8.99 -3.52
N TYR A 291 4.21 10.25 -3.28
CA TYR A 291 3.05 10.69 -2.51
C TYR A 291 2.08 11.50 -3.37
N TRP A 292 0.81 11.12 -3.32
CA TRP A 292 -0.37 11.86 -3.80
C TRP A 292 -1.37 12.02 -2.65
N ASP A 293 -1.99 13.21 -2.51
CA ASP A 293 -3.04 13.43 -1.51
C ASP A 293 -4.30 12.60 -1.83
N ARG A 294 -4.71 12.50 -3.09
CA ARG A 294 -5.83 11.66 -3.56
C ARG A 294 -5.65 10.22 -3.12
N ASP A 295 -4.56 9.60 -3.50
CA ASP A 295 -4.21 8.21 -3.21
C ASP A 295 -4.17 7.92 -1.71
N SER A 296 -3.43 8.75 -1.01
CA SER A 296 -3.20 8.57 0.42
C SER A 296 -4.46 8.86 1.25
N LEU A 297 -5.23 9.89 0.90
CA LEU A 297 -6.25 10.45 1.77
C LEU A 297 -7.70 10.16 1.34
N LEU A 298 -7.96 10.03 0.03
CA LEU A 298 -9.29 9.63 -0.43
C LEU A 298 -9.43 8.10 -0.49
N TRP A 299 -8.33 7.36 -0.72
CA TRP A 299 -8.37 5.91 -0.88
C TRP A 299 -7.82 5.14 0.32
N ALA A 300 -6.55 5.32 0.72
CA ALA A 300 -5.95 4.51 1.80
C ALA A 300 -6.44 4.91 3.20
N PHE A 301 -6.48 6.20 3.50
CA PHE A 301 -6.79 6.74 4.82
C PHE A 301 -8.14 6.26 5.40
N PRO A 302 -9.25 6.21 4.64
CA PRO A 302 -10.53 5.75 5.18
C PRO A 302 -10.48 4.34 5.75
N ALA A 303 -9.78 3.40 5.10
CA ALA A 303 -9.62 2.04 5.60
C ALA A 303 -8.83 2.02 6.92
N ILE A 304 -7.71 2.74 6.97
CA ILE A 304 -6.87 2.86 8.17
C ILE A 304 -7.66 3.45 9.33
N LEU A 305 -8.41 4.53 9.08
CA LEU A 305 -9.24 5.18 10.10
C LEU A 305 -10.29 4.24 10.70
N THR A 306 -10.85 3.31 9.92
CA THR A 306 -11.85 2.35 10.45
C THR A 306 -11.30 1.39 11.49
N VAL A 307 -9.98 1.22 11.58
CA VAL A 307 -9.32 0.23 12.46
C VAL A 307 -8.37 0.84 13.47
N ASP A 308 -7.82 2.03 13.21
CA ASP A 308 -6.88 2.69 14.13
C ASP A 308 -6.96 4.22 14.04
N ALA A 309 -7.81 4.82 14.86
CA ALA A 309 -7.97 6.27 14.90
C ALA A 309 -6.73 7.02 15.41
N ALA A 310 -5.90 6.38 16.25
CA ALA A 310 -4.66 6.99 16.74
C ALA A 310 -3.60 7.06 15.63
N TYR A 311 -3.46 5.99 14.86
CA TYR A 311 -2.59 5.95 13.69
C TYR A 311 -3.07 6.93 12.60
N ALA A 312 -4.39 6.98 12.34
CA ALA A 312 -4.99 7.95 11.42
C ALA A 312 -4.73 9.41 11.83
N ARG A 313 -4.72 9.71 13.14
CA ARG A 313 -4.34 11.05 13.63
C ARG A 313 -2.87 11.37 13.36
N GLU A 314 -1.99 10.41 13.52
CA GLU A 314 -0.56 10.59 13.23
C GLU A 314 -0.34 10.82 11.72
N ILE A 315 -1.05 10.08 10.86
CA ILE A 315 -1.10 10.34 9.41
C ILE A 315 -1.49 11.80 9.12
N LEU A 316 -2.57 12.29 9.71
CA LEU A 316 -2.99 13.68 9.49
C LEU A 316 -1.97 14.68 10.04
N ALA A 317 -1.28 14.37 11.13
CA ALA A 317 -0.21 15.23 11.63
C ALA A 317 0.95 15.34 10.62
N TYR A 318 1.36 14.22 10.02
CA TYR A 318 2.34 14.21 8.92
C TYR A 318 1.86 15.02 7.72
N VAL A 319 0.62 14.83 7.29
CA VAL A 319 0.03 15.55 6.15
C VAL A 319 0.05 17.06 6.38
N PHE A 320 -0.45 17.52 7.52
CA PHE A 320 -0.54 18.96 7.85
C PHE A 320 0.79 19.59 8.29
N THR A 321 1.86 18.83 8.46
CA THR A 321 3.23 19.35 8.73
C THR A 321 4.15 19.25 7.52
N ARG A 322 4.32 18.06 6.95
CA ARG A 322 5.26 17.83 5.83
C ARG A 322 4.64 18.19 4.49
N GLN A 323 3.46 17.64 4.20
CA GLN A 323 2.84 17.74 2.89
C GLN A 323 2.15 19.10 2.66
N ALA A 324 1.76 19.80 3.73
CA ALA A 324 1.01 21.05 3.67
C ALA A 324 1.68 22.20 2.89
N ARG A 325 3.01 22.18 2.78
CA ARG A 325 3.76 23.20 1.99
C ARG A 325 3.42 23.16 0.51
N ASN A 326 2.99 22.01 -0.02
CA ASN A 326 2.72 21.76 -1.42
C ASN A 326 1.35 21.12 -1.69
N PHE A 327 0.31 21.39 -0.87
CA PHE A 327 -1.04 20.91 -1.13
C PHE A 327 -1.52 21.26 -2.55
N GLY A 328 -2.13 20.28 -3.23
CA GLY A 328 -2.62 20.42 -4.59
C GLY A 328 -1.53 20.36 -5.68
N VAL A 329 -0.26 20.10 -5.30
CA VAL A 329 0.78 19.77 -6.27
C VAL A 329 0.64 18.30 -6.61
N HIS A 330 0.70 17.99 -7.91
CA HIS A 330 0.52 16.68 -8.51
C HIS A 330 1.21 15.56 -7.71
N SER A 331 2.53 15.47 -7.71
CA SER A 331 3.24 14.45 -6.94
C SER A 331 4.37 15.01 -6.08
N ARG A 332 4.64 14.34 -4.97
CA ARG A 332 5.61 14.80 -3.96
C ARG A 332 6.44 13.64 -3.43
N TYR A 333 7.61 13.98 -2.94
CA TYR A 333 8.40 13.07 -2.12
C TYR A 333 7.79 12.91 -0.72
N ILE A 334 8.19 11.88 0.00
CA ILE A 334 7.74 11.64 1.38
C ILE A 334 8.10 12.79 2.35
N ASP A 335 9.09 13.63 2.04
CA ASP A 335 9.44 14.83 2.80
C ASP A 335 8.55 16.05 2.48
N GLY A 336 7.60 15.91 1.52
CA GLY A 336 6.69 16.94 1.05
C GLY A 336 7.29 17.89 0.02
N THR A 337 8.53 17.68 -0.46
CA THR A 337 9.05 18.43 -1.62
C THR A 337 8.40 17.92 -2.89
N MET A 338 8.30 18.80 -3.89
CA MET A 338 7.73 18.50 -5.19
C MET A 338 8.58 17.45 -5.92
N LEU A 339 7.93 16.39 -6.41
CA LEU A 339 8.51 15.41 -7.31
C LEU A 339 8.24 15.84 -8.75
N GLU A 340 6.99 15.99 -9.12
CA GLU A 340 6.56 16.47 -10.42
C GLU A 340 5.65 17.68 -10.27
N PRO A 341 5.86 18.75 -11.06
CA PRO A 341 5.04 19.94 -11.00
C PRO A 341 3.69 19.68 -11.69
N GLY A 342 2.68 20.31 -11.22
CA GLY A 342 1.32 20.24 -11.71
C GLY A 342 0.38 20.66 -10.62
N PHE A 343 -0.86 21.01 -10.98
CA PHE A 343 -1.89 21.31 -10.03
C PHE A 343 -3.11 20.43 -10.28
N GLU A 344 -3.57 19.81 -9.22
CA GLU A 344 -4.77 18.98 -9.23
C GLU A 344 -5.73 19.43 -8.13
N LEU A 345 -6.98 19.60 -8.52
CA LEU A 345 -7.98 20.16 -7.63
C LEU A 345 -8.47 19.14 -6.59
N ASP A 346 -8.55 17.88 -6.96
CA ASP A 346 -8.87 16.78 -6.06
C ASP A 346 -7.75 16.55 -5.03
N GLU A 347 -6.47 16.64 -5.43
CA GLU A 347 -5.31 16.64 -4.54
C GLU A 347 -5.42 17.76 -3.48
N LEU A 348 -5.86 18.94 -3.89
CA LEU A 348 -6.04 20.07 -2.97
C LEU A 348 -7.19 19.86 -1.99
N CYS A 349 -8.25 19.18 -2.40
CA CYS A 349 -9.44 18.92 -1.56
C CYS A 349 -9.25 17.76 -0.58
N ALA A 350 -8.42 16.78 -0.93
CA ALA A 350 -8.26 15.54 -0.19
C ALA A 350 -7.87 15.70 1.29
N PRO A 351 -6.91 16.57 1.69
CA PRO A 351 -6.56 16.76 3.09
C PRO A 351 -7.73 17.25 3.97
N VAL A 352 -8.56 18.14 3.41
CA VAL A 352 -9.73 18.67 4.12
C VAL A 352 -10.79 17.59 4.31
N ILE A 353 -11.06 16.82 3.25
CA ILE A 353 -12.05 15.73 3.27
C ILE A 353 -11.62 14.65 4.27
N ALA A 354 -10.34 14.26 4.27
CA ALA A 354 -9.80 13.28 5.21
C ALA A 354 -9.88 13.76 6.66
N LEU A 355 -9.48 14.99 6.93
CA LEU A 355 -9.60 15.59 8.29
C LEU A 355 -11.05 15.65 8.76
N ASN A 356 -11.98 16.05 7.90
CA ASN A 356 -13.40 16.09 8.25
C ASN A 356 -13.92 14.69 8.60
N ARG A 357 -13.59 13.68 7.79
CA ARG A 357 -13.94 12.27 8.07
C ARG A 357 -13.38 11.78 9.40
N TYR A 358 -12.14 12.16 9.73
CA TYR A 358 -11.55 11.85 11.03
C TYR A 358 -12.33 12.50 12.18
N VAL A 359 -12.66 13.78 12.05
CA VAL A 359 -13.43 14.50 13.08
C VAL A 359 -14.84 13.93 13.23
N GLU A 360 -15.54 13.63 12.14
CA GLU A 360 -16.86 13.00 12.17
C GLU A 360 -16.85 11.63 12.86
N GLN A 361 -15.85 10.80 12.57
CA GLN A 361 -15.76 9.46 13.15
C GLN A 361 -15.31 9.45 14.61
N THR A 362 -14.44 10.38 15.02
CA THR A 362 -13.79 10.35 16.35
C THR A 362 -14.34 11.40 17.32
N GLY A 363 -15.02 12.46 16.82
CA GLY A 363 -15.39 13.64 17.59
C GLY A 363 -14.22 14.56 17.97
N ASN A 364 -13.00 14.29 17.50
CA ASN A 364 -11.78 14.99 17.95
C ASN A 364 -11.56 16.34 17.24
N LEU A 365 -12.42 17.30 17.53
CA LEU A 365 -12.27 18.69 17.06
C LEU A 365 -11.01 19.38 17.60
N ALA A 366 -10.49 18.95 18.76
CA ALA A 366 -9.30 19.56 19.35
C ALA A 366 -8.06 19.38 18.45
N PHE A 367 -7.96 18.28 17.72
CA PHE A 367 -6.89 18.08 16.73
C PHE A 367 -7.02 19.08 15.57
N ALA A 368 -8.22 19.26 15.03
CA ALA A 368 -8.48 20.21 13.94
C ALA A 368 -8.16 21.67 14.34
N LYS A 369 -8.26 22.01 15.63
CA LYS A 369 -7.97 23.36 16.16
C LYS A 369 -6.46 23.60 16.44
N GLN A 370 -5.58 22.62 16.21
CA GLN A 370 -4.14 22.86 16.36
C GLN A 370 -3.64 23.88 15.32
N GLY A 371 -2.70 24.72 15.72
CA GLY A 371 -2.26 25.86 14.90
C GLY A 371 -1.73 25.46 13.50
N PHE A 372 -0.98 24.35 13.41
CA PHE A 372 -0.47 23.87 12.12
C PHE A 372 -1.59 23.31 11.23
N VAL A 373 -2.61 22.68 11.80
CA VAL A 373 -3.79 22.21 11.05
C VAL A 373 -4.58 23.39 10.52
N GLN A 374 -4.86 24.39 11.38
CA GLN A 374 -5.56 25.62 10.98
C GLN A 374 -4.82 26.37 9.88
N ALA A 375 -3.49 26.46 9.95
CA ALA A 375 -2.66 27.07 8.92
C ALA A 375 -2.76 26.30 7.59
N GLY A 376 -2.76 24.97 7.63
CA GLY A 376 -2.96 24.12 6.45
C GLY A 376 -4.34 24.32 5.81
N LEU A 377 -5.40 24.34 6.61
CA LEU A 377 -6.77 24.60 6.12
C LEU A 377 -6.91 25.99 5.47
N GLN A 378 -6.31 27.03 6.04
CA GLN A 378 -6.28 28.37 5.45
C GLN A 378 -5.49 28.38 4.12
N SER A 379 -4.40 27.62 4.05
CA SER A 379 -3.62 27.47 2.80
C SER A 379 -4.46 26.81 1.69
N VAL A 380 -5.20 25.75 2.01
CA VAL A 380 -6.11 25.11 1.03
C VAL A 380 -7.17 26.11 0.56
N LEU A 381 -7.83 26.81 1.48
CA LEU A 381 -8.84 27.80 1.12
C LEU A 381 -8.28 28.91 0.20
N SER A 382 -7.10 29.44 0.52
CA SER A 382 -6.45 30.46 -0.29
C SER A 382 -6.11 29.96 -1.71
N ARG A 383 -5.67 28.70 -1.83
CA ARG A 383 -5.37 28.08 -3.13
C ARG A 383 -6.63 27.80 -3.94
N LEU A 384 -7.71 27.37 -3.31
CA LEU A 384 -9.02 27.23 -3.96
C LEU A 384 -9.48 28.57 -4.54
N GLU A 385 -9.45 29.66 -3.75
CA GLU A 385 -9.85 30.98 -4.25
C GLU A 385 -9.01 31.45 -5.44
N ALA A 386 -7.73 31.12 -5.49
CA ALA A 386 -6.83 31.43 -6.60
C ALA A 386 -7.17 30.66 -7.90
N LYS A 387 -7.87 29.53 -7.79
CA LYS A 387 -8.28 28.68 -8.92
C LYS A 387 -9.74 28.90 -9.34
N ARG A 388 -10.43 29.78 -8.65
CA ARG A 388 -11.84 30.08 -8.92
C ARG A 388 -11.98 30.99 -10.14
N HIS A 389 -12.92 30.67 -11.04
CA HIS A 389 -13.29 31.57 -12.12
C HIS A 389 -13.88 32.89 -11.56
N PRO A 390 -13.53 34.06 -12.17
CA PRO A 390 -13.88 35.38 -11.60
C PRO A 390 -15.38 35.63 -11.38
N VAL A 391 -16.22 35.08 -12.25
CA VAL A 391 -17.68 35.32 -12.24
C VAL A 391 -18.46 34.07 -11.81
N ILE A 392 -18.16 32.93 -12.44
CA ILE A 392 -18.86 31.66 -12.22
C ILE A 392 -18.12 30.91 -11.11
N PRO A 393 -18.78 30.45 -10.04
CA PRO A 393 -18.09 29.75 -8.95
C PRO A 393 -17.74 28.29 -9.32
N LEU A 394 -16.95 28.12 -10.37
CA LEU A 394 -16.26 26.87 -10.74
C LEU A 394 -14.76 27.06 -10.61
N TYR A 395 -14.07 25.96 -10.38
CA TYR A 395 -12.64 25.90 -10.07
C TYR A 395 -11.91 25.11 -11.15
N GLU A 396 -10.79 25.63 -11.63
CA GLU A 396 -9.98 25.02 -12.67
C GLU A 396 -8.96 24.03 -12.08
N THR A 397 -8.69 22.97 -12.81
CA THR A 397 -7.58 22.05 -12.57
C THR A 397 -6.63 22.03 -13.76
N PHE A 398 -5.40 21.54 -13.58
CA PHE A 398 -4.43 21.39 -14.67
C PHE A 398 -4.36 19.95 -15.18
N LEU A 399 -4.45 18.94 -14.29
CA LEU A 399 -4.55 17.54 -14.63
C LEU A 399 -5.88 16.97 -14.11
N GLN A 400 -6.28 15.84 -14.67
CA GLN A 400 -7.42 15.05 -14.18
C GLN A 400 -6.95 13.94 -13.24
N PRO A 401 -7.83 13.26 -12.48
CA PRO A 401 -7.43 12.27 -11.45
C PRO A 401 -6.62 11.05 -11.91
N THR A 402 -6.45 10.80 -13.20
CA THR A 402 -5.49 9.82 -13.76
C THR A 402 -4.11 10.41 -14.03
N ASP A 403 -3.83 11.63 -13.54
CA ASP A 403 -2.58 12.37 -13.80
C ASP A 403 -2.39 12.76 -15.28
N ASP A 404 -3.43 12.57 -16.09
CA ASP A 404 -3.44 12.89 -17.52
C ASP A 404 -3.97 14.30 -17.80
N MET A 405 -3.60 14.82 -18.98
CA MET A 405 -4.18 16.05 -19.50
C MET A 405 -5.64 15.84 -19.93
N HIS A 406 -6.49 16.79 -19.60
CA HIS A 406 -7.90 16.84 -20.00
C HIS A 406 -8.13 17.90 -21.10
N ASN A 407 -9.33 17.90 -21.70
CA ASN A 407 -9.64 18.84 -22.77
C ASN A 407 -10.10 20.21 -22.25
N TYR A 408 -10.86 20.24 -21.14
CA TYR A 408 -11.44 21.49 -20.61
C TYR A 408 -11.23 21.60 -19.11
N VAL A 409 -10.89 22.80 -18.64
CA VAL A 409 -10.31 23.07 -17.31
C VAL A 409 -11.27 22.90 -16.10
N TYR A 410 -12.59 22.85 -16.32
CA TYR A 410 -13.57 22.71 -15.25
C TYR A 410 -14.13 21.29 -15.23
N LEU A 411 -13.54 20.42 -14.41
CA LEU A 411 -13.98 19.04 -14.23
C LEU A 411 -15.16 18.98 -13.24
N THR A 412 -16.20 18.25 -13.61
CA THR A 412 -17.40 18.07 -12.78
C THR A 412 -17.09 17.35 -11.48
N TYR A 413 -16.31 16.26 -11.53
CA TYR A 413 -15.90 15.50 -10.36
C TYR A 413 -15.14 16.38 -9.36
N ASP A 414 -14.12 17.09 -9.81
CA ASP A 414 -13.31 17.96 -8.95
C ASP A 414 -14.13 19.09 -8.31
N ASN A 415 -15.02 19.70 -9.07
CA ASN A 415 -15.90 20.74 -8.54
C ASN A 415 -16.93 20.20 -7.53
N ALA A 416 -17.31 18.93 -7.64
CA ALA A 416 -18.08 18.26 -6.60
C ALA A 416 -17.25 18.03 -5.33
N LEU A 417 -15.96 17.67 -5.45
CA LEU A 417 -15.04 17.59 -4.30
C LEU A 417 -14.83 18.97 -3.64
N VAL A 418 -14.76 20.05 -4.42
CA VAL A 418 -14.72 21.42 -3.87
C VAL A 418 -15.96 21.70 -3.03
N CYS A 419 -17.16 21.29 -3.47
CA CYS A 419 -18.38 21.44 -2.66
C CYS A 419 -18.25 20.68 -1.32
N CYS A 420 -17.73 19.47 -1.34
CA CYS A 420 -17.48 18.67 -0.14
C CYS A 420 -16.45 19.35 0.77
N ALA A 421 -15.31 19.77 0.23
CA ALA A 421 -14.25 20.44 0.98
C ALA A 421 -14.70 21.78 1.57
N MET A 422 -15.47 22.59 0.86
CA MET A 422 -16.00 23.86 1.36
C MET A 422 -16.96 23.67 2.53
N ARG A 423 -17.83 22.65 2.52
CA ARG A 423 -18.70 22.30 3.66
C ARG A 423 -17.87 21.87 4.86
N ALA A 424 -16.86 21.05 4.64
CA ALA A 424 -15.92 20.65 5.69
C ALA A 424 -15.18 21.86 6.28
N LEU A 425 -14.65 22.75 5.43
CA LEU A 425 -13.99 23.99 5.85
C LEU A 425 -14.93 24.92 6.64
N ALA A 426 -16.24 24.98 6.30
CA ALA A 426 -17.21 25.76 7.05
C ALA A 426 -17.27 25.33 8.52
N THR A 427 -17.21 24.03 8.78
CA THR A 427 -17.22 23.45 10.14
C THR A 427 -15.84 23.59 10.80
N LEU A 428 -14.75 23.17 10.10
CA LEU A 428 -13.40 23.08 10.66
C LEU A 428 -12.77 24.45 10.97
N LEU A 429 -13.13 25.49 10.19
CA LEU A 429 -12.68 26.88 10.38
C LEU A 429 -13.71 27.76 11.11
N GLU A 430 -14.89 27.22 11.46
CA GLU A 430 -16.02 27.99 12.07
C GLU A 430 -16.45 29.19 11.17
N ARG A 431 -16.49 28.95 9.83
CA ARG A 431 -16.81 29.94 8.80
C ARG A 431 -18.08 29.58 8.02
N PRO A 432 -19.30 29.88 8.53
CA PRO A 432 -20.54 29.43 7.92
C PRO A 432 -20.81 30.00 6.50
N GLU A 433 -20.14 31.08 6.09
CA GLU A 433 -20.24 31.61 4.73
C GLU A 433 -19.67 30.65 3.67
N LEU A 434 -18.80 29.69 4.05
CA LEU A 434 -18.25 28.68 3.16
C LEU A 434 -19.30 27.62 2.77
N GLU A 435 -20.30 27.37 3.62
CA GLU A 435 -21.45 26.53 3.26
C GLU A 435 -22.24 27.16 2.10
N GLN A 436 -22.45 28.50 2.14
CA GLN A 436 -23.09 29.22 1.04
C GLN A 436 -22.21 29.17 -0.23
N ALA A 437 -20.87 29.21 -0.10
CA ALA A 437 -19.97 29.08 -1.22
C ALA A 437 -20.10 27.68 -1.86
N ALA A 438 -20.15 26.61 -1.06
CA ALA A 438 -20.41 25.26 -1.54
C ALA A 438 -21.74 25.15 -2.31
N GLN A 439 -22.81 25.75 -1.79
CA GLN A 439 -24.11 25.77 -2.48
C GLN A 439 -24.06 26.51 -3.82
N ARG A 440 -23.37 27.65 -3.89
CA ARG A 440 -23.18 28.37 -5.17
C ARG A 440 -22.38 27.56 -6.18
N THR A 441 -21.31 26.87 -5.74
CA THR A 441 -20.54 25.98 -6.61
C THR A 441 -21.39 24.81 -7.12
N ARG A 442 -22.18 24.19 -6.23
CA ARG A 442 -23.12 23.14 -6.63
C ARG A 442 -24.10 23.63 -7.69
N GLN A 443 -24.71 24.80 -7.49
CA GLN A 443 -25.61 25.40 -8.48
C GLN A 443 -24.91 25.67 -9.82
N ALA A 444 -23.66 26.15 -9.79
CA ALA A 444 -22.88 26.39 -11.00
C ALA A 444 -22.56 25.08 -11.77
N VAL A 445 -22.26 23.99 -11.07
CA VAL A 445 -22.09 22.66 -11.70
C VAL A 445 -23.38 22.23 -12.40
N TYR A 446 -24.55 22.34 -11.76
CA TYR A 446 -25.82 22.02 -12.41
C TYR A 446 -26.13 22.93 -13.59
N ALA A 447 -25.78 24.22 -13.52
CA ALA A 447 -26.05 25.19 -14.59
C ALA A 447 -25.12 25.04 -15.81
N HIS A 448 -23.86 24.66 -15.59
CA HIS A 448 -22.84 24.71 -16.63
C HIS A 448 -22.30 23.34 -17.04
N CYS A 449 -22.26 22.35 -16.15
CA CYS A 449 -21.72 21.02 -16.43
C CYS A 449 -22.79 19.99 -16.80
N VAL A 450 -24.08 20.28 -16.60
CA VAL A 450 -25.16 19.42 -17.12
C VAL A 450 -25.35 19.70 -18.61
N LYS A 451 -25.36 18.63 -19.39
CA LYS A 451 -25.60 18.61 -20.83
C LYS A 451 -26.74 17.68 -21.15
N GLU A 452 -27.21 17.68 -22.39
CA GLU A 452 -28.30 16.83 -22.84
C GLU A 452 -27.92 16.09 -24.12
N GLN A 453 -28.23 14.80 -24.17
CA GLN A 453 -28.13 13.97 -25.35
C GLN A 453 -29.40 13.13 -25.46
N ASP A 454 -30.04 13.15 -26.63
CA ASP A 454 -31.28 12.39 -26.91
C ASP A 454 -32.40 12.64 -25.88
N GLY A 455 -32.54 13.89 -25.41
CA GLY A 455 -33.53 14.29 -24.40
C GLY A 455 -33.23 13.85 -22.99
N ARG A 456 -32.00 13.35 -22.72
CA ARG A 456 -31.55 12.89 -21.39
C ARG A 456 -30.47 13.80 -20.86
N PRO A 457 -30.69 14.49 -19.74
CA PRO A 457 -29.65 15.29 -19.10
C PRO A 457 -28.63 14.38 -18.41
N PHE A 458 -27.34 14.75 -18.46
CA PHE A 458 -26.22 14.07 -17.83
C PHE A 458 -25.14 15.07 -17.38
N PHE A 459 -24.27 14.67 -16.46
CA PHE A 459 -23.09 15.45 -16.08
C PHE A 459 -21.97 15.18 -17.11
N ALA A 460 -21.52 16.24 -17.80
CA ALA A 460 -20.32 16.18 -18.60
C ALA A 460 -19.08 15.98 -17.70
N TRP A 461 -18.04 15.35 -18.22
CA TRP A 461 -16.77 15.20 -17.50
C TRP A 461 -16.11 16.55 -17.24
N SER A 462 -15.93 17.31 -18.32
CA SER A 462 -15.30 18.63 -18.29
C SER A 462 -15.98 19.62 -19.22
N VAL A 463 -15.87 20.93 -18.92
CA VAL A 463 -16.44 22.03 -19.71
C VAL A 463 -15.47 23.22 -19.78
N ASP A 464 -15.62 24.04 -20.86
CA ASP A 464 -14.85 25.29 -21.07
C ASP A 464 -15.64 26.58 -20.80
N LEU A 465 -16.92 26.47 -20.45
CA LEU A 465 -17.90 27.59 -20.30
C LEU A 465 -18.24 28.35 -21.59
N ASN A 466 -17.73 27.90 -22.76
CA ASN A 466 -18.02 28.47 -24.08
C ASN A 466 -18.90 27.55 -24.94
N GLY A 467 -19.43 26.48 -24.34
CA GLY A 467 -20.33 25.55 -25.02
C GLY A 467 -19.71 24.19 -25.32
N HIS A 468 -18.39 24.02 -25.16
CA HIS A 468 -17.73 22.75 -25.39
C HIS A 468 -17.72 21.91 -24.09
N TYR A 469 -17.75 20.59 -24.26
CA TYR A 469 -17.73 19.65 -23.15
C TYR A 469 -17.22 18.27 -23.60
N ASP A 470 -16.78 17.47 -22.62
CA ASP A 470 -16.40 16.08 -22.82
C ASP A 470 -17.40 15.10 -22.21
N ILE A 471 -17.59 13.99 -22.91
CA ILE A 471 -18.20 12.77 -22.36
C ILE A 471 -17.06 11.81 -22.07
N TYR A 472 -16.72 11.71 -20.78
CA TYR A 472 -15.63 10.88 -20.29
C TYR A 472 -15.92 10.46 -18.84
N ASP A 473 -15.27 9.44 -18.36
CA ASP A 473 -15.17 9.04 -16.95
C ASP A 473 -13.92 8.19 -16.75
N GLU A 474 -13.40 8.20 -15.55
CA GLU A 474 -12.22 7.42 -15.21
C GLU A 474 -12.28 6.92 -13.76
N PRO A 475 -11.70 5.72 -13.45
CA PRO A 475 -11.83 5.14 -12.13
C PRO A 475 -11.27 5.95 -10.97
N PRO A 476 -10.13 6.66 -11.08
CA PRO A 476 -9.57 7.48 -10.00
C PRO A 476 -10.47 8.62 -9.53
N GLY A 477 -11.28 9.18 -10.42
CA GLY A 477 -12.16 10.33 -10.15
C GLY A 477 -13.54 10.20 -10.76
N SER A 478 -14.23 9.09 -10.58
CA SER A 478 -15.47 8.76 -11.27
C SER A 478 -16.67 9.62 -10.87
N LEU A 479 -17.46 10.03 -11.86
CA LEU A 479 -18.78 10.65 -11.68
C LEU A 479 -19.77 9.75 -10.95
N GLN A 480 -19.51 8.44 -10.86
CA GLN A 480 -20.28 7.51 -10.03
C GLN A 480 -20.23 7.87 -8.55
N LEU A 481 -19.16 8.52 -8.09
CA LEU A 481 -18.93 8.86 -6.68
C LEU A 481 -19.59 10.18 -6.22
N LEU A 482 -20.30 10.91 -7.09
CA LEU A 482 -20.94 12.17 -6.71
C LEU A 482 -21.86 12.06 -5.47
N PRO A 483 -22.71 11.02 -5.33
CA PRO A 483 -23.50 10.81 -4.11
C PRO A 483 -22.64 10.42 -2.90
N PHE A 484 -21.58 9.64 -3.09
CA PHE A 484 -20.68 9.23 -2.02
C PHE A 484 -20.01 10.44 -1.32
N TYR A 485 -19.67 11.47 -2.10
CA TYR A 485 -19.18 12.76 -1.58
C TYR A 485 -20.30 13.73 -1.17
N GLY A 486 -21.57 13.30 -1.23
CA GLY A 486 -22.72 14.11 -0.83
C GLY A 486 -22.99 15.30 -1.76
N PHE A 487 -22.53 15.23 -3.03
CA PHE A 487 -22.82 16.27 -4.02
C PHE A 487 -24.27 16.23 -4.49
N CYS A 488 -24.81 15.04 -4.76
CA CYS A 488 -26.21 14.80 -5.13
C CYS A 488 -26.77 13.58 -4.40
N GLY A 489 -28.06 13.33 -4.53
CA GLY A 489 -28.69 12.10 -4.02
C GLY A 489 -28.51 10.92 -4.99
N GLU A 490 -28.58 9.70 -4.49
CA GLU A 490 -28.60 8.46 -5.32
C GLU A 490 -29.86 8.37 -6.21
N ASP A 491 -30.87 9.17 -5.94
CA ASP A 491 -32.10 9.28 -6.72
C ASP A 491 -32.07 10.38 -7.80
N ASP A 492 -31.01 11.19 -7.85
CA ASP A 492 -30.85 12.26 -8.85
C ASP A 492 -30.90 11.69 -10.29
N PRO A 493 -31.87 12.12 -11.13
CA PRO A 493 -32.04 11.58 -12.46
C PRO A 493 -30.89 11.90 -13.41
N ILE A 494 -30.18 13.03 -13.22
CA ILE A 494 -29.04 13.44 -14.04
C ILE A 494 -27.87 12.50 -13.73
N TRP A 495 -27.61 12.24 -12.45
CA TRP A 495 -26.58 11.30 -12.04
C TRP A 495 -26.87 9.87 -12.54
N LYS A 496 -28.12 9.39 -12.41
CA LYS A 496 -28.51 8.07 -12.92
C LYS A 496 -28.29 7.94 -14.44
N ASN A 497 -28.64 8.97 -15.20
CA ASN A 497 -28.38 8.98 -16.65
C ASN A 497 -26.88 8.95 -16.95
N THR A 498 -26.07 9.71 -16.20
CA THR A 498 -24.61 9.72 -16.32
C THR A 498 -24.03 8.34 -16.10
N VAL A 499 -24.38 7.70 -14.97
CA VAL A 499 -23.91 6.35 -14.63
C VAL A 499 -24.35 5.33 -15.67
N ALA A 500 -25.61 5.39 -16.13
CA ALA A 500 -26.10 4.49 -17.18
C ALA A 500 -25.30 4.64 -18.49
N MET A 501 -24.92 5.88 -18.86
CA MET A 501 -24.18 6.17 -20.08
C MET A 501 -22.74 5.66 -20.01
N ILE A 502 -22.00 5.93 -18.92
CA ILE A 502 -20.59 5.51 -18.80
C ILE A 502 -20.43 4.00 -18.58
N ARG A 503 -21.49 3.31 -18.14
CA ARG A 503 -21.50 1.85 -17.98
C ARG A 503 -22.10 1.11 -19.17
N ASP A 504 -22.61 1.81 -20.17
CA ASP A 504 -23.12 1.21 -21.40
C ASP A 504 -21.97 0.74 -22.29
N LYS A 505 -22.18 -0.35 -23.02
CA LYS A 505 -21.19 -0.91 -23.95
C LYS A 505 -20.81 0.01 -25.11
N SER A 506 -21.60 1.05 -25.37
CA SER A 506 -21.27 2.08 -26.37
C SER A 506 -20.23 3.08 -25.86
N TYR A 507 -19.99 3.13 -24.53
CA TYR A 507 -18.91 3.95 -23.98
C TYR A 507 -17.56 3.25 -24.20
N PRO A 508 -16.57 3.90 -24.84
CA PRO A 508 -15.35 3.23 -25.32
C PRO A 508 -14.48 2.57 -24.23
N LEU A 509 -14.60 3.02 -22.99
CA LEU A 509 -13.82 2.52 -21.84
C LEU A 509 -14.68 1.65 -20.89
N SER A 510 -15.91 1.32 -21.28
CA SER A 510 -16.77 0.37 -20.59
C SER A 510 -16.53 -1.05 -21.10
N PHE A 511 -16.28 -1.96 -20.19
CA PHE A 511 -16.15 -3.39 -20.49
C PHE A 511 -17.46 -4.15 -20.29
N ALA A 512 -18.59 -3.47 -20.47
CA ALA A 512 -19.91 -4.07 -20.41
C ALA A 512 -20.05 -5.23 -21.41
N GLY A 513 -20.38 -6.42 -20.91
CA GLY A 513 -20.45 -7.65 -21.71
C GLY A 513 -19.29 -8.62 -21.47
N HIS A 514 -18.19 -8.19 -20.85
CA HIS A 514 -17.09 -9.03 -20.41
C HIS A 514 -17.34 -9.62 -19.01
N ALA A 515 -16.47 -10.51 -18.58
CA ALA A 515 -16.58 -11.17 -17.27
C ALA A 515 -16.41 -10.19 -16.10
N ILE A 516 -15.55 -9.18 -16.29
CA ILE A 516 -15.33 -8.06 -15.37
C ILE A 516 -15.83 -6.78 -16.08
N ALA A 517 -17.13 -6.52 -15.98
CA ALA A 517 -17.83 -5.44 -16.66
C ALA A 517 -17.69 -4.11 -15.89
N GLU A 518 -16.46 -3.62 -15.77
CA GLU A 518 -16.11 -2.37 -15.10
C GLU A 518 -15.51 -1.36 -16.08
N ILE A 519 -15.04 -0.22 -15.60
CA ILE A 519 -14.55 0.90 -16.43
C ILE A 519 -13.02 0.94 -16.37
N GLY A 520 -12.39 1.26 -17.48
CA GLY A 520 -10.97 1.57 -17.60
C GLY A 520 -10.71 3.06 -17.85
N CYS A 521 -9.47 3.40 -18.14
CA CYS A 521 -9.07 4.72 -18.61
C CYS A 521 -8.19 4.65 -19.86
N LYS A 522 -7.82 5.80 -20.42
CA LYS A 522 -7.05 5.86 -21.68
C LYS A 522 -5.65 5.25 -21.58
N HIS A 523 -4.93 5.49 -20.48
CA HIS A 523 -3.57 4.97 -20.34
C HIS A 523 -3.52 3.51 -19.87
N ALA A 524 -4.59 3.00 -19.25
CA ALA A 524 -4.75 1.60 -18.91
C ALA A 524 -6.15 1.13 -19.31
N PRO A 525 -6.37 0.76 -20.60
CA PRO A 525 -7.68 0.45 -21.16
C PRO A 525 -8.12 -0.99 -20.81
N HIS A 526 -8.19 -1.28 -19.52
CA HIS A 526 -8.68 -2.49 -18.89
C HIS A 526 -9.54 -2.13 -17.68
N PRO A 527 -10.42 -3.02 -17.18
CA PRO A 527 -11.18 -2.77 -15.95
C PRO A 527 -10.27 -2.49 -14.75
N TRP A 528 -10.51 -1.40 -14.05
CA TRP A 528 -9.74 -1.04 -12.85
C TRP A 528 -10.35 -1.59 -11.57
N ILE A 529 -9.51 -1.90 -10.58
CA ILE A 529 -9.98 -2.24 -9.23
C ILE A 529 -10.66 -1.04 -8.58
N LEU A 530 -10.22 0.19 -8.84
CA LEU A 530 -10.92 1.40 -8.42
C LEU A 530 -12.34 1.49 -8.99
N SER A 531 -12.60 1.02 -10.23
CA SER A 531 -13.96 0.96 -10.78
C SER A 531 -14.85 -0.01 -10.02
N ILE A 532 -14.31 -1.16 -9.57
CA ILE A 532 -15.03 -2.07 -8.65
C ILE A 532 -15.39 -1.33 -7.36
N CYS A 533 -14.46 -0.55 -6.79
CA CYS A 533 -14.70 0.25 -5.58
C CYS A 533 -15.82 1.28 -5.81
N ASN A 534 -15.77 1.99 -6.94
CA ASN A 534 -16.80 2.97 -7.32
C ASN A 534 -18.18 2.31 -7.44
N SER A 535 -18.24 1.13 -8.07
CA SER A 535 -19.46 0.33 -8.19
C SER A 535 -20.02 -0.14 -6.83
N LEU A 536 -19.15 -0.53 -5.89
CA LEU A 536 -19.53 -0.88 -4.52
C LEU A 536 -20.18 0.30 -3.78
N LEU A 537 -19.73 1.52 -4.05
CA LEU A 537 -20.17 2.74 -3.37
C LEU A 537 -21.32 3.48 -4.08
N SER A 538 -21.69 3.09 -5.30
CA SER A 538 -22.67 3.79 -6.15
C SER A 538 -23.93 2.97 -6.47
N GLY A 539 -24.34 2.05 -5.60
CA GLY A 539 -25.57 1.26 -5.78
C GLY A 539 -25.42 0.04 -6.70
N HIS A 540 -24.21 -0.26 -7.21
CA HIS A 540 -23.91 -1.42 -8.06
C HIS A 540 -23.18 -2.55 -7.32
N ALA A 541 -23.32 -2.62 -6.00
CA ALA A 541 -22.58 -3.55 -5.14
C ALA A 541 -22.72 -5.02 -5.55
N GLU A 542 -23.91 -5.48 -5.96
CA GLU A 542 -24.11 -6.88 -6.36
C GLU A 542 -23.26 -7.29 -7.57
N SER A 543 -23.19 -6.43 -8.61
CA SER A 543 -22.33 -6.68 -9.77
C SER A 543 -20.85 -6.59 -9.42
N ALA A 544 -20.46 -5.56 -8.67
CA ALA A 544 -19.09 -5.37 -8.20
C ALA A 544 -18.57 -6.58 -7.39
N LEU A 545 -19.39 -7.14 -6.50
CA LEU A 545 -19.06 -8.35 -5.75
C LEU A 545 -18.92 -9.60 -6.63
N ARG A 546 -19.70 -9.71 -7.71
CA ARG A 546 -19.52 -10.79 -8.70
C ARG A 546 -18.19 -10.64 -9.45
N HIS A 547 -17.86 -9.42 -9.88
CA HIS A 547 -16.60 -9.13 -10.56
C HIS A 547 -15.41 -9.41 -9.62
N LEU A 548 -15.45 -8.91 -8.40
CA LEU A 548 -14.36 -9.11 -7.42
C LEU A 548 -14.10 -10.59 -7.10
N ARG A 549 -15.14 -11.43 -7.07
CA ARG A 549 -14.95 -12.88 -6.89
C ARG A 549 -14.25 -13.57 -8.06
N ARG A 550 -14.19 -12.94 -9.23
CA ARG A 550 -13.52 -13.46 -10.43
C ARG A 550 -12.12 -12.88 -10.61
N THR A 551 -11.81 -11.78 -9.94
CA THR A 551 -10.49 -11.16 -10.01
C THR A 551 -9.48 -11.87 -9.13
N ALA A 552 -8.35 -12.28 -9.74
CA ALA A 552 -7.18 -12.77 -9.01
C ALA A 552 -6.37 -11.60 -8.42
N MET A 553 -6.47 -10.43 -9.06
CA MET A 553 -5.64 -9.25 -8.78
C MET A 553 -4.14 -9.63 -8.82
N ASP A 554 -3.30 -8.98 -8.03
CA ASP A 554 -1.92 -9.38 -7.84
C ASP A 554 -1.83 -10.32 -6.62
N ASN A 555 -2.12 -11.62 -6.84
CA ASN A 555 -2.16 -12.63 -5.78
C ASN A 555 -3.02 -12.23 -4.57
N GLY A 556 -4.16 -11.61 -4.82
CA GLY A 556 -5.14 -11.19 -3.83
C GLY A 556 -4.93 -9.80 -3.24
N VAL A 557 -3.86 -9.09 -3.57
CA VAL A 557 -3.72 -7.65 -3.28
C VAL A 557 -4.14 -6.83 -4.50
N ALA A 558 -4.68 -5.64 -4.26
CA ALA A 558 -5.15 -4.78 -5.34
C ALA A 558 -4.01 -4.37 -6.26
N CYS A 559 -4.32 -4.37 -7.55
CA CYS A 559 -3.53 -3.79 -8.63
C CYS A 559 -4.34 -2.64 -9.25
N GLU A 560 -3.77 -1.99 -10.23
CA GLU A 560 -4.44 -0.90 -10.94
C GLU A 560 -5.55 -1.45 -11.83
N SER A 561 -5.20 -2.27 -12.83
CA SER A 561 -6.16 -2.85 -13.74
C SER A 561 -6.03 -4.37 -13.87
N VAL A 562 -7.09 -4.99 -14.36
CA VAL A 562 -7.17 -6.45 -14.55
C VAL A 562 -7.70 -6.77 -15.95
N ASN A 563 -7.33 -7.92 -16.46
CA ASN A 563 -7.88 -8.45 -17.69
C ASN A 563 -9.39 -8.64 -17.55
N GLU A 564 -10.15 -8.15 -18.50
CA GLU A 564 -11.62 -8.11 -18.51
C GLU A 564 -12.29 -9.47 -18.50
N ASP A 565 -11.60 -10.53 -18.94
CA ASP A 565 -12.14 -11.88 -19.02
C ASP A 565 -11.53 -12.84 -17.98
N THR A 566 -10.21 -12.75 -17.72
CA THR A 566 -9.51 -13.64 -16.77
C THR A 566 -9.49 -13.09 -15.35
N GLY A 567 -9.48 -11.76 -15.16
CA GLY A 567 -9.36 -11.09 -13.87
C GLY A 567 -7.93 -11.12 -13.30
N GLU A 568 -6.94 -11.50 -14.11
CA GLU A 568 -5.52 -11.41 -13.75
C GLU A 568 -5.04 -9.96 -13.83
N CYS A 569 -4.01 -9.62 -13.06
CA CYS A 569 -3.42 -8.28 -13.08
C CYS A 569 -2.83 -7.97 -14.47
N GLU A 570 -3.17 -6.81 -15.03
CA GLU A 570 -2.62 -6.30 -16.29
C GLU A 570 -1.62 -5.16 -16.05
N THR A 571 -1.94 -4.22 -15.16
CA THR A 571 -1.07 -3.08 -14.83
C THR A 571 -1.05 -2.81 -13.33
N GLY A 572 0.03 -2.21 -12.85
CA GLY A 572 0.17 -1.65 -11.52
C GLY A 572 0.05 -2.67 -10.39
N GLU A 573 0.89 -3.72 -10.40
CA GLU A 573 0.95 -4.68 -9.29
C GLU A 573 1.24 -3.98 -7.97
N ALA A 574 0.76 -4.57 -6.87
CA ALA A 574 1.01 -4.10 -5.50
C ALA A 574 0.61 -2.64 -5.24
N PHE A 575 -0.55 -2.20 -5.72
CA PHE A 575 -1.09 -0.85 -5.57
C PHE A 575 -1.72 -0.64 -4.19
N ALA A 576 -0.93 -0.19 -3.21
CA ALA A 576 -1.32 -0.22 -1.81
C ALA A 576 -2.43 0.80 -1.46
N THR A 577 -2.47 1.96 -2.09
CA THR A 577 -3.53 2.94 -1.84
C THR A 577 -4.87 2.48 -2.41
N CYS A 578 -4.88 1.85 -3.59
CA CYS A 578 -6.05 1.18 -4.15
C CYS A 578 -6.55 0.04 -3.24
N ALA A 579 -5.65 -0.74 -2.63
CA ALA A 579 -6.00 -1.78 -1.66
C ALA A 579 -6.77 -1.21 -0.46
N GLY A 580 -6.39 -0.02 0.01
CA GLY A 580 -7.12 0.70 1.04
C GLY A 580 -8.54 1.05 0.60
N PHE A 581 -8.70 1.60 -0.59
CA PHE A 581 -10.03 1.95 -1.10
C PHE A 581 -10.92 0.72 -1.30
N LEU A 582 -10.37 -0.38 -1.82
CA LEU A 582 -11.07 -1.64 -1.96
C LEU A 582 -11.56 -2.19 -0.61
N SER A 583 -10.69 -2.19 0.39
CA SER A 583 -11.06 -2.62 1.74
C SER A 583 -12.16 -1.76 2.34
N TYR A 584 -12.06 -0.43 2.20
CA TYR A 584 -13.06 0.51 2.70
C TYR A 584 -14.40 0.39 1.95
N ALA A 585 -14.38 0.29 0.62
CA ALA A 585 -15.59 0.14 -0.19
C ALA A 585 -16.34 -1.15 0.14
N LEU A 586 -15.61 -2.27 0.31
CA LEU A 586 -16.20 -3.54 0.76
C LEU A 586 -16.83 -3.41 2.15
N TYR A 587 -16.15 -2.75 3.08
CA TYR A 587 -16.68 -2.51 4.42
C TYR A 587 -17.96 -1.69 4.37
N CYS A 588 -17.98 -0.58 3.62
CA CYS A 588 -19.17 0.26 3.48
C CYS A 588 -20.35 -0.46 2.82
N ALA A 589 -20.09 -1.30 1.82
CA ALA A 589 -21.14 -2.00 1.09
C ALA A 589 -21.77 -3.16 1.87
N LEU A 590 -21.02 -3.81 2.77
CA LEU A 590 -21.42 -5.08 3.41
C LEU A 590 -21.59 -4.99 4.95
N ALA A 591 -21.14 -3.94 5.59
CA ALA A 591 -21.31 -3.74 7.03
C ALA A 591 -22.57 -2.91 7.38
N ARG A 592 -23.42 -2.63 6.40
CA ARG A 592 -24.70 -1.92 6.55
C ARG A 592 -25.81 -2.85 7.05
#